data_8e00e3617dfd4bc09bc094d3ece9c55e
#
_entry.id   8e00e3617dfd4bc09bc094d3ece9c55e
#
_cell.length_a   1.000
_cell.length_b   1.000
_cell.length_c   1.000
_cell.angle_alpha   90.00
_cell.angle_beta   90.00
_cell.angle_gamma   90.00
#
_symmetry.space_group_name_H-M   'P 1'
#
loop_
_entity.id
_entity.type
_entity.pdbx_description
1 polymer ?
#
loop_
_entity_poly.entity_id
_entity_poly.type
_entity_poly.pdbx_seq_one_letter_code
_entity_poly.pdbx_strand_id
1 'polypeptide(L)'
;MNRDVKVSVLMLAYNQQQYVDEAIRSVVLQEADFDYELIISDDGSSDATAERCREWQQRYPDRIRLLDHSDNVGLARNFVRTYREATGRYIAICEADDFWTDRHKLQIQADFLDSHPEYAMCFHRVVNYYEANGTKSLSNGGQRHEMTINDIALCNPITNVSVCYRRGVFGELPEWMDRVTSYDLVMHLLTLQYGKVYYMHRVMAVYRKLATSIWTGGDKARRAEISRKNRDLLIGYFADRNPEVCDILRRANALNCIDMANSMDDCGKYEEAGTYLQMVSQYKPDWSPAEIYRYRHNMAKSQRPRPMRRLLTACRAFVSKFIPLPRIR
;
A
#
# COMPACT_ATOMS: atom_id res chain seq x y z
N MET A 1 -1.99 11.52 -32.07
CA MET A 1 -1.42 10.16 -32.28
C MET A 1 -1.65 9.37 -31.00
N ASN A 2 -2.29 8.22 -31.09
CA ASN A 2 -2.43 7.34 -29.93
C ASN A 2 -1.03 6.81 -29.59
N ARG A 3 -0.42 7.27 -28.50
CA ARG A 3 0.87 6.72 -28.03
C ARG A 3 0.59 5.32 -27.49
N ASP A 4 1.45 4.37 -27.81
CA ASP A 4 1.43 3.04 -27.20
C ASP A 4 2.08 3.10 -25.80
N VAL A 5 1.32 3.54 -24.83
CA VAL A 5 1.78 3.71 -23.45
C VAL A 5 1.96 2.35 -22.80
N LYS A 6 3.16 2.01 -22.40
CA LYS A 6 3.45 0.73 -21.73
C LYS A 6 3.12 0.78 -20.23
N VAL A 7 3.42 1.89 -19.57
CA VAL A 7 3.17 2.05 -18.12
C VAL A 7 2.40 3.35 -17.85
N SER A 8 1.27 3.27 -17.17
CA SER A 8 0.62 4.41 -16.54
C SER A 8 1.03 4.49 -15.07
N VAL A 9 1.62 5.60 -14.69
CA VAL A 9 1.92 5.90 -13.27
C VAL A 9 0.75 6.68 -12.70
N LEU A 10 0.16 6.20 -11.60
CA LEU A 10 -0.93 6.88 -10.92
C LEU A 10 -0.38 7.62 -9.71
N MET A 11 -0.72 8.90 -9.60
CA MET A 11 -0.36 9.78 -8.48
C MET A 11 -1.61 10.44 -7.94
N LEU A 12 -1.99 10.07 -6.72
CA LEU A 12 -3.10 10.71 -6.02
C LEU A 12 -2.54 11.83 -5.15
N ALA A 13 -3.16 13.01 -5.21
CA ALA A 13 -2.73 14.19 -4.48
C ALA A 13 -3.90 14.81 -3.71
N TYR A 14 -3.66 15.20 -2.47
CA TYR A 14 -4.56 16.01 -1.65
C TYR A 14 -3.79 16.70 -0.53
N ASN A 15 -3.65 18.04 -0.61
CA ASN A 15 -2.92 18.86 0.36
C ASN A 15 -1.47 18.38 0.59
N GLN A 16 -0.70 18.20 -0.50
CA GLN A 16 0.67 17.69 -0.52
C GLN A 16 1.68 18.71 -1.10
N GLN A 17 1.41 20.01 -0.96
CA GLN A 17 2.26 21.07 -1.54
C GLN A 17 3.74 20.97 -1.17
N GLN A 18 4.09 20.36 -0.03
CA GLN A 18 5.47 20.22 0.43
C GLN A 18 6.23 19.06 -0.26
N TYR A 19 5.52 18.10 -0.85
CA TYR A 19 6.09 16.83 -1.31
C TYR A 19 5.90 16.60 -2.80
N VAL A 20 4.84 17.14 -3.38
CA VAL A 20 4.39 16.84 -4.74
C VAL A 20 5.44 17.13 -5.81
N ASP A 21 6.26 18.16 -5.65
CA ASP A 21 7.34 18.48 -6.59
C ASP A 21 8.39 17.35 -6.67
N GLU A 22 8.79 16.79 -5.52
CA GLU A 22 9.75 15.69 -5.48
C GLU A 22 9.14 14.41 -6.03
N ALA A 23 7.88 14.15 -5.71
CA ALA A 23 7.12 13.03 -6.23
C ALA A 23 7.06 13.06 -7.77
N ILE A 24 6.54 14.16 -8.35
CA ILE A 24 6.42 14.33 -9.81
C ILE A 24 7.80 14.24 -10.48
N ARG A 25 8.80 14.96 -9.95
CA ARG A 25 10.15 14.94 -10.48
C ARG A 25 10.71 13.52 -10.55
N SER A 26 10.49 12.71 -9.53
CA SER A 26 10.99 11.34 -9.47
C SER A 26 10.42 10.42 -10.55
N VAL A 27 9.20 10.73 -11.00
CA VAL A 27 8.52 9.99 -12.08
C VAL A 27 8.91 10.52 -13.45
N VAL A 28 8.89 11.83 -13.68
CA VAL A 28 9.20 12.38 -15.02
C VAL A 28 10.65 12.20 -15.45
N LEU A 29 11.55 11.96 -14.46
CA LEU A 29 12.95 11.66 -14.71
C LEU A 29 13.25 10.16 -14.85
N GLN A 30 12.24 9.30 -14.97
CA GLN A 30 12.46 7.88 -15.25
C GLN A 30 13.04 7.69 -16.65
N GLU A 31 14.02 6.80 -16.72
CA GLU A 31 14.71 6.39 -17.97
C GLU A 31 14.17 5.02 -18.38
N ALA A 32 13.42 4.97 -19.47
CA ALA A 32 12.83 3.77 -20.04
C ALA A 32 12.90 3.83 -21.57
N ASP A 33 13.01 2.67 -22.21
CA ASP A 33 13.02 2.50 -23.67
C ASP A 33 11.62 2.41 -24.29
N PHE A 34 10.60 2.70 -23.49
CA PHE A 34 9.18 2.70 -23.85
C PHE A 34 8.47 3.97 -23.39
N ASP A 35 7.30 4.23 -23.98
CA ASP A 35 6.46 5.33 -23.55
C ASP A 35 5.72 5.02 -22.24
N TYR A 36 5.72 5.99 -21.32
CA TYR A 36 4.93 5.98 -20.10
C TYR A 36 4.24 7.32 -19.87
N GLU A 37 3.17 7.32 -19.12
CA GLU A 37 2.43 8.50 -18.70
C GLU A 37 2.40 8.62 -17.18
N LEU A 38 2.30 9.84 -16.67
CA LEU A 38 1.99 10.16 -15.28
C LEU A 38 0.59 10.79 -15.23
N ILE A 39 -0.34 10.10 -14.59
CA ILE A 39 -1.68 10.61 -14.34
C ILE A 39 -1.72 11.09 -12.90
N ILE A 40 -1.81 12.41 -12.73
CA ILE A 40 -1.95 13.04 -11.43
C ILE A 40 -3.42 13.37 -11.23
N SER A 41 -3.98 12.95 -10.10
CA SER A 41 -5.36 13.30 -9.73
C SER A 41 -5.35 14.08 -8.42
N ASP A 42 -5.60 15.38 -8.52
CA ASP A 42 -5.79 16.24 -7.36
C ASP A 42 -7.25 16.15 -6.89
N ASP A 43 -7.43 15.81 -5.62
CA ASP A 43 -8.75 15.59 -5.00
C ASP A 43 -9.30 16.85 -4.32
N GLY A 44 -9.25 17.98 -5.02
CA GLY A 44 -9.74 19.27 -4.52
C GLY A 44 -8.85 19.82 -3.39
N SER A 45 -7.54 19.88 -3.60
CA SER A 45 -6.62 20.47 -2.63
C SER A 45 -6.91 21.92 -2.34
N SER A 46 -6.81 22.31 -1.08
CA SER A 46 -6.98 23.71 -0.61
C SER A 46 -5.65 24.47 -0.46
N ASP A 47 -4.51 23.76 -0.61
CA ASP A 47 -3.16 24.32 -0.60
C ASP A 47 -2.62 24.50 -2.03
N ALA A 48 -1.33 24.80 -2.19
CA ALA A 48 -0.71 24.98 -3.50
C ALA A 48 -0.47 23.69 -4.31
N THR A 49 -1.01 22.55 -3.90
CA THR A 49 -0.77 21.25 -4.57
C THR A 49 -1.22 21.28 -6.04
N ALA A 50 -2.47 21.67 -6.30
CA ALA A 50 -3.02 21.72 -7.66
C ALA A 50 -2.24 22.69 -8.56
N GLU A 51 -1.84 23.85 -8.05
CA GLU A 51 -1.03 24.84 -8.79
C GLU A 51 0.31 24.25 -9.21
N ARG A 52 1.04 23.57 -8.29
CA ARG A 52 2.30 22.88 -8.58
C ARG A 52 2.12 21.78 -9.62
N CYS A 53 1.05 21.00 -9.53
CA CYS A 53 0.74 19.96 -10.53
C CYS A 53 0.53 20.56 -11.93
N ARG A 54 -0.17 21.71 -12.04
CA ARG A 54 -0.36 22.43 -13.32
C ARG A 54 0.96 22.93 -13.89
N GLU A 55 1.86 23.48 -13.05
CA GLU A 55 3.19 23.91 -13.48
C GLU A 55 4.02 22.76 -14.05
N TRP A 56 3.97 21.60 -13.40
CA TRP A 56 4.65 20.41 -13.89
C TRP A 56 4.05 19.89 -15.20
N GLN A 57 2.72 19.89 -15.34
CA GLN A 57 2.05 19.52 -16.58
C GLN A 57 2.44 20.45 -17.73
N GLN A 58 2.56 21.77 -17.50
CA GLN A 58 3.01 22.73 -18.53
C GLN A 58 4.45 22.45 -18.98
N ARG A 59 5.33 22.00 -18.08
CA ARG A 59 6.72 21.65 -18.41
C ARG A 59 6.85 20.29 -19.14
N TYR A 60 5.93 19.37 -18.87
CA TYR A 60 5.94 18.01 -19.42
C TYR A 60 4.56 17.62 -19.98
N PRO A 61 4.02 18.39 -20.94
CA PRO A 61 2.65 18.21 -21.43
C PRO A 61 2.41 16.86 -22.11
N ASP A 62 3.47 16.30 -22.69
CA ASP A 62 3.44 15.00 -23.34
C ASP A 62 3.51 13.82 -22.35
N ARG A 63 3.85 14.04 -21.11
CA ARG A 63 4.10 12.98 -20.14
C ARG A 63 3.14 13.02 -18.97
N ILE A 64 2.67 14.22 -18.59
CA ILE A 64 1.77 14.41 -17.46
C ILE A 64 0.36 14.71 -17.95
N ARG A 65 -0.58 13.95 -17.42
CA ARG A 65 -2.01 14.23 -17.53
C ARG A 65 -2.57 14.53 -16.14
N LEU A 66 -3.04 15.76 -15.94
CA LEU A 66 -3.62 16.20 -14.68
C LEU A 66 -5.15 16.07 -14.74
N LEU A 67 -5.71 15.41 -13.75
CA LEU A 67 -7.12 15.37 -13.44
C LEU A 67 -7.35 16.29 -12.25
N ASP A 68 -7.72 17.53 -12.56
CA ASP A 68 -7.89 18.59 -11.58
C ASP A 68 -9.38 18.66 -11.19
N HIS A 69 -9.70 18.25 -9.97
CA HIS A 69 -11.05 18.18 -9.46
C HIS A 69 -11.31 19.31 -8.46
N SER A 70 -12.47 19.94 -8.55
CA SER A 70 -12.89 20.99 -7.62
C SER A 70 -13.33 20.44 -6.25
N ASP A 71 -13.76 19.17 -6.22
CA ASP A 71 -14.38 18.54 -5.05
C ASP A 71 -13.53 17.40 -4.50
N ASN A 72 -13.35 17.38 -3.19
CA ASN A 72 -12.76 16.23 -2.51
C ASN A 72 -13.79 15.09 -2.42
N VAL A 73 -13.51 14.00 -3.13
CA VAL A 73 -14.35 12.80 -3.15
C VAL A 73 -13.79 11.66 -2.30
N GLY A 74 -12.58 11.85 -1.76
CA GLY A 74 -11.85 10.91 -0.94
C GLY A 74 -11.04 9.88 -1.74
N LEU A 75 -10.06 9.30 -1.06
CA LEU A 75 -8.99 8.47 -1.63
C LEU A 75 -9.49 7.40 -2.60
N ALA A 76 -10.52 6.62 -2.21
CA ALA A 76 -10.99 5.51 -3.02
C ALA A 76 -11.64 5.95 -4.33
N ARG A 77 -12.52 6.95 -4.28
CA ARG A 77 -13.17 7.48 -5.49
C ARG A 77 -12.18 8.17 -6.40
N ASN A 78 -11.22 8.91 -5.81
CA ASN A 78 -10.14 9.53 -6.55
C ASN A 78 -9.26 8.46 -7.24
N PHE A 79 -8.94 7.36 -6.56
CA PHE A 79 -8.25 6.22 -7.17
C PHE A 79 -9.04 5.62 -8.33
N VAL A 80 -10.35 5.36 -8.15
CA VAL A 80 -11.21 4.78 -9.21
C VAL A 80 -11.24 5.68 -10.46
N ARG A 81 -11.35 6.99 -10.28
CA ARG A 81 -11.29 7.97 -11.38
C ARG A 81 -9.96 7.89 -12.11
N THR A 82 -8.85 7.93 -11.36
CA THR A 82 -7.50 7.90 -11.90
C THR A 82 -7.19 6.60 -12.63
N TYR A 83 -7.59 5.46 -12.06
CA TYR A 83 -7.37 4.14 -12.66
C TYR A 83 -8.10 3.98 -14.01
N ARG A 84 -9.32 4.51 -14.13
CA ARG A 84 -10.11 4.47 -15.38
C ARG A 84 -9.46 5.24 -16.53
N GLU A 85 -8.70 6.25 -16.21
CA GLU A 85 -7.96 7.07 -17.18
C GLU A 85 -6.66 6.42 -17.66
N ALA A 86 -6.17 5.38 -16.98
CA ALA A 86 -4.93 4.72 -17.33
C ALA A 86 -5.06 3.95 -18.64
N THR A 87 -4.07 4.13 -19.53
CA THR A 87 -4.03 3.46 -20.84
C THR A 87 -2.92 2.41 -20.94
N GLY A 88 -1.90 2.50 -20.09
CA GLY A 88 -0.75 1.62 -20.09
C GLY A 88 -1.09 0.15 -19.84
N ARG A 89 -0.26 -0.74 -20.39
CA ARG A 89 -0.32 -2.19 -20.12
C ARG A 89 -0.05 -2.52 -18.65
N TYR A 90 0.76 -1.70 -18.00
CA TYR A 90 1.09 -1.79 -16.59
C TYR A 90 0.65 -0.55 -15.83
N ILE A 91 0.36 -0.72 -14.53
CA ILE A 91 0.10 0.36 -13.58
C ILE A 91 1.21 0.37 -12.54
N ALA A 92 1.85 1.51 -12.36
CA ALA A 92 2.74 1.77 -11.22
C ALA A 92 2.13 2.86 -10.33
N ILE A 93 2.45 2.85 -9.04
CA ILE A 93 1.93 3.83 -8.08
C ILE A 93 3.08 4.68 -7.54
N CYS A 94 2.87 5.99 -7.53
CA CYS A 94 3.70 6.94 -6.81
C CYS A 94 2.79 8.02 -6.23
N GLU A 95 2.40 7.89 -4.96
CA GLU A 95 1.55 8.87 -4.30
C GLU A 95 2.30 10.18 -4.09
N ALA A 96 1.57 11.31 -4.01
CA ALA A 96 2.15 12.65 -4.03
C ALA A 96 3.05 12.98 -2.81
N ASP A 97 2.99 12.16 -1.76
CA ASP A 97 3.86 12.27 -0.57
C ASP A 97 5.08 11.33 -0.60
N ASP A 98 5.19 10.46 -1.61
CA ASP A 98 6.29 9.51 -1.78
C ASP A 98 7.20 9.90 -2.97
N PHE A 99 8.33 9.23 -3.16
CA PHE A 99 9.15 9.43 -4.34
C PHE A 99 10.04 8.22 -4.69
N TRP A 100 10.38 8.10 -5.98
CA TRP A 100 11.27 7.07 -6.49
C TRP A 100 12.71 7.55 -6.48
N THR A 101 13.64 6.63 -6.23
CA THR A 101 15.08 6.92 -6.10
C THR A 101 15.92 6.26 -7.17
N ASP A 102 15.34 5.35 -7.94
CA ASP A 102 16.00 4.67 -9.04
C ASP A 102 15.38 5.11 -10.36
N ARG A 103 16.17 5.68 -11.25
CA ARG A 103 15.72 6.17 -12.56
C ARG A 103 15.25 5.06 -13.48
N HIS A 104 15.67 3.83 -13.25
CA HIS A 104 15.32 2.68 -14.06
C HIS A 104 14.22 1.80 -13.43
N LYS A 105 13.52 2.31 -12.40
CA LYS A 105 12.47 1.53 -11.72
C LYS A 105 11.41 1.03 -12.69
N LEU A 106 10.90 1.89 -13.58
CA LEU A 106 9.88 1.51 -14.55
C LEU A 106 10.40 0.47 -15.54
N GLN A 107 11.62 0.66 -16.09
CA GLN A 107 12.26 -0.31 -16.97
C GLN A 107 12.38 -1.68 -16.31
N ILE A 108 12.98 -1.72 -15.11
CA ILE A 108 13.23 -2.97 -14.36
C ILE A 108 11.93 -3.74 -14.09
N GLN A 109 10.87 -3.05 -13.67
CA GLN A 109 9.61 -3.70 -13.32
C GLN A 109 8.82 -4.13 -14.57
N ALA A 110 8.83 -3.34 -15.62
CA ALA A 110 8.17 -3.68 -16.88
C ALA A 110 8.85 -4.86 -17.57
N ASP A 111 10.19 -4.86 -17.67
CA ASP A 111 10.96 -5.97 -18.24
C ASP A 111 10.76 -7.28 -17.49
N PHE A 112 10.73 -7.19 -16.15
CA PHE A 112 10.43 -8.35 -15.35
C PHE A 112 9.05 -8.92 -15.67
N LEU A 113 8.02 -8.08 -15.68
CA LEU A 113 6.67 -8.53 -15.98
C LEU A 113 6.54 -9.02 -17.44
N ASP A 114 7.22 -8.41 -18.40
CA ASP A 114 7.22 -8.89 -19.80
C ASP A 114 7.82 -10.29 -19.92
N SER A 115 8.90 -10.55 -19.18
CA SER A 115 9.63 -11.82 -19.24
C SER A 115 9.00 -12.95 -18.41
N HIS A 116 8.08 -12.62 -17.50
CA HIS A 116 7.51 -13.55 -16.53
C HIS A 116 5.98 -13.46 -16.48
N PRO A 117 5.28 -14.08 -17.44
CA PRO A 117 3.80 -13.97 -17.55
C PRO A 117 3.04 -14.58 -16.37
N GLU A 118 3.66 -15.46 -15.58
CA GLU A 118 3.09 -16.07 -14.37
C GLU A 118 2.93 -15.09 -13.20
N TYR A 119 3.59 -13.92 -13.25
CA TYR A 119 3.42 -12.89 -12.24
C TYR A 119 2.44 -11.81 -12.70
N ALA A 120 1.41 -11.57 -11.90
CA ALA A 120 0.42 -10.53 -12.13
C ALA A 120 0.90 -9.15 -11.63
N MET A 121 1.86 -9.14 -10.71
CA MET A 121 2.46 -7.92 -10.18
C MET A 121 3.85 -8.18 -9.61
N CYS A 122 4.60 -7.11 -9.44
CA CYS A 122 5.85 -7.12 -8.70
C CYS A 122 5.93 -5.90 -7.77
N PHE A 123 6.77 -6.00 -6.73
CA PHE A 123 7.09 -4.89 -5.84
C PHE A 123 8.53 -4.98 -5.36
N HIS A 124 9.00 -3.93 -4.71
CA HIS A 124 10.39 -3.86 -4.28
C HIS A 124 10.56 -3.33 -2.86
N ARG A 125 11.78 -3.41 -2.35
CA ARG A 125 12.15 -2.87 -1.05
C ARG A 125 12.17 -1.34 -1.08
N VAL A 126 11.77 -0.70 0.03
CA VAL A 126 11.74 0.76 0.16
C VAL A 126 12.50 1.21 1.40
N VAL A 127 12.91 2.49 1.40
CA VAL A 127 13.29 3.21 2.61
C VAL A 127 12.02 3.79 3.22
N ASN A 128 11.71 3.45 4.47
CA ASN A 128 10.72 4.18 5.25
C ASN A 128 11.40 5.42 5.83
N TYR A 129 10.86 6.59 5.58
CA TYR A 129 11.34 7.86 6.14
C TYR A 129 10.31 8.41 7.12
N TYR A 130 10.66 8.48 8.39
CA TYR A 130 9.79 8.99 9.45
C TYR A 130 10.03 10.51 9.58
N GLU A 131 9.13 11.32 9.05
CA GLU A 131 9.33 12.77 8.97
C GLU A 131 9.37 13.42 10.36
N ALA A 132 8.54 12.96 11.29
CA ALA A 132 8.45 13.49 12.65
C ALA A 132 9.80 13.54 13.41
N ASN A 133 10.75 12.68 13.07
CA ASN A 133 12.06 12.60 13.75
C ASN A 133 13.24 12.41 12.81
N GLY A 134 13.04 12.47 11.49
CA GLY A 134 14.09 12.33 10.47
C GLY A 134 14.70 10.93 10.39
N THR A 135 14.17 9.92 11.11
CA THR A 135 14.74 8.57 11.10
C THR A 135 14.37 7.81 9.83
N LYS A 136 15.21 6.83 9.48
CA LYS A 136 15.03 5.98 8.30
C LYS A 136 15.16 4.52 8.68
N SER A 137 14.39 3.67 8.03
CA SER A 137 14.54 2.22 8.12
C SER A 137 14.30 1.59 6.76
N LEU A 138 14.91 0.44 6.51
CA LEU A 138 14.55 -0.35 5.35
C LEU A 138 13.27 -1.14 5.65
N SER A 139 12.39 -1.26 4.65
CA SER A 139 11.27 -2.19 4.73
C SER A 139 11.80 -3.62 4.91
N ASN A 140 10.93 -4.53 5.38
CA ASN A 140 11.34 -5.90 5.66
C ASN A 140 12.03 -6.55 4.44
N GLY A 141 13.25 -7.05 4.62
CA GLY A 141 14.03 -7.74 3.58
C GLY A 141 13.99 -9.27 3.67
N GLY A 142 13.34 -9.83 4.69
CA GLY A 142 13.23 -11.27 4.90
C GLY A 142 12.04 -11.93 4.22
N GLN A 143 11.42 -11.26 3.24
CA GLN A 143 10.29 -11.79 2.49
C GLN A 143 10.77 -12.78 1.44
N ARG A 144 9.93 -13.77 1.13
CA ARG A 144 10.14 -14.65 -0.01
C ARG A 144 10.06 -13.85 -1.31
N HIS A 145 10.85 -14.23 -2.32
CA HIS A 145 10.78 -13.61 -3.63
C HIS A 145 9.42 -13.82 -4.30
N GLU A 146 8.84 -15.00 -4.12
CA GLU A 146 7.55 -15.37 -4.67
C GLU A 146 6.50 -15.50 -3.56
N MET A 147 5.34 -14.87 -3.77
CA MET A 147 4.19 -14.97 -2.89
C MET A 147 2.90 -15.10 -3.72
N THR A 148 1.88 -15.65 -3.11
CA THR A 148 0.56 -15.89 -3.70
C THR A 148 -0.50 -14.96 -3.10
N ILE A 149 -1.71 -14.98 -3.65
CA ILE A 149 -2.87 -14.30 -3.09
C ILE A 149 -3.12 -14.68 -1.62
N ASN A 150 -2.90 -15.96 -1.25
CA ASN A 150 -3.10 -16.46 0.11
C ASN A 150 -2.13 -15.80 1.11
N ASP A 151 -0.87 -15.61 0.71
CA ASP A 151 0.13 -14.95 1.54
C ASP A 151 -0.27 -13.49 1.81
N ILE A 152 -0.69 -12.77 0.76
CA ILE A 152 -1.05 -11.35 0.83
C ILE A 152 -2.39 -11.14 1.56
N ALA A 153 -3.35 -12.04 1.38
CA ALA A 153 -4.62 -12.00 2.10
C ALA A 153 -4.44 -12.13 3.62
N LEU A 154 -3.48 -12.95 4.06
CA LEU A 154 -3.17 -13.12 5.47
C LEU A 154 -2.39 -11.93 6.04
N CYS A 155 -1.37 -11.48 5.32
CA CYS A 155 -0.48 -10.40 5.75
C CYS A 155 0.06 -9.64 4.54
N ASN A 156 -0.31 -8.36 4.40
CA ASN A 156 0.17 -7.51 3.32
C ASN A 156 1.53 -6.85 3.70
N PRO A 157 2.65 -7.28 3.12
CA PRO A 157 3.96 -6.66 3.34
C PRO A 157 4.28 -5.56 2.34
N ILE A 158 3.39 -5.31 1.37
CA ILE A 158 3.63 -4.48 0.19
C ILE A 158 3.45 -3.01 0.55
N THR A 159 4.42 -2.19 0.22
CA THR A 159 4.31 -0.74 0.29
C THR A 159 3.87 -0.20 -1.07
N ASN A 160 2.80 0.58 -1.12
CA ASN A 160 2.12 0.96 -2.36
C ASN A 160 3.03 1.64 -3.39
N VAL A 161 3.93 2.53 -2.97
CA VAL A 161 4.90 3.22 -3.85
C VAL A 161 5.86 2.27 -4.59
N SER A 162 5.94 0.99 -4.19
CA SER A 162 6.85 0.00 -4.77
C SER A 162 6.24 -0.87 -5.86
N VAL A 163 4.92 -0.84 -6.06
CA VAL A 163 4.22 -1.80 -6.91
C VAL A 163 4.26 -1.47 -8.40
N CYS A 164 4.17 -2.53 -9.20
CA CYS A 164 3.80 -2.49 -10.61
C CYS A 164 2.85 -3.66 -10.89
N TYR A 165 1.68 -3.37 -11.47
CA TYR A 165 0.60 -4.33 -11.76
C TYR A 165 0.43 -4.53 -13.27
N ARG A 166 -0.01 -5.72 -13.69
CA ARG A 166 -0.67 -5.89 -15.00
C ARG A 166 -2.05 -5.24 -14.93
N ARG A 167 -2.32 -4.28 -15.82
CA ARG A 167 -3.62 -3.61 -15.88
C ARG A 167 -4.68 -4.53 -16.47
N GLY A 168 -5.89 -4.45 -15.93
CA GLY A 168 -7.09 -5.05 -16.50
C GLY A 168 -7.16 -6.58 -16.46
N VAL A 169 -6.24 -7.26 -15.74
CA VAL A 169 -6.28 -8.74 -15.64
C VAL A 169 -7.56 -9.27 -15.00
N PHE A 170 -8.19 -8.49 -14.14
CA PHE A 170 -9.47 -8.80 -13.50
C PHE A 170 -10.69 -8.15 -14.19
N GLY A 171 -10.49 -7.51 -15.35
CA GLY A 171 -11.52 -6.73 -16.02
C GLY A 171 -11.69 -5.33 -15.43
N GLU A 172 -12.94 -4.93 -15.24
CA GLU A 172 -13.27 -3.64 -14.64
C GLU A 172 -13.18 -3.67 -13.10
N LEU A 173 -12.95 -2.48 -12.52
CA LEU A 173 -12.99 -2.33 -11.07
C LEU A 173 -14.41 -2.65 -10.55
N PRO A 174 -14.53 -3.42 -9.45
CA PRO A 174 -15.83 -3.68 -8.83
C PRO A 174 -16.53 -2.37 -8.42
N GLU A 175 -17.86 -2.32 -8.55
CA GLU A 175 -18.65 -1.12 -8.19
C GLU A 175 -18.43 -0.69 -6.73
N TRP A 176 -18.20 -1.65 -5.82
CA TRP A 176 -17.96 -1.36 -4.42
C TRP A 176 -16.57 -0.78 -4.13
N MET A 177 -15.70 -0.64 -5.13
CA MET A 177 -14.35 -0.10 -4.96
C MET A 177 -14.34 1.36 -4.44
N ASP A 178 -15.38 2.11 -4.67
CA ASP A 178 -15.54 3.48 -4.16
C ASP A 178 -15.86 3.55 -2.65
N ARG A 179 -16.18 2.41 -2.02
CA ARG A 179 -16.52 2.29 -0.60
C ARG A 179 -15.34 1.88 0.29
N VAL A 180 -14.20 1.50 -0.30
CA VAL A 180 -13.02 1.14 0.48
C VAL A 180 -12.40 2.36 1.13
N THR A 181 -11.74 2.18 2.27
CA THR A 181 -11.03 3.28 2.94
C THR A 181 -9.59 3.40 2.44
N SER A 182 -8.96 2.28 2.04
CA SER A 182 -7.69 2.26 1.32
C SER A 182 -7.76 1.20 0.22
N TYR A 183 -7.22 1.51 -0.94
CA TYR A 183 -7.37 0.68 -2.14
C TYR A 183 -6.25 -0.35 -2.34
N ASP A 184 -5.13 -0.20 -1.66
CA ASP A 184 -3.89 -0.96 -1.85
C ASP A 184 -4.10 -2.48 -1.72
N LEU A 185 -4.52 -2.98 -0.55
CA LEU A 185 -4.79 -4.42 -0.35
C LEU A 185 -5.84 -4.94 -1.33
N VAL A 186 -6.87 -4.13 -1.63
CA VAL A 186 -7.94 -4.53 -2.54
C VAL A 186 -7.37 -4.75 -3.93
N MET A 187 -6.59 -3.80 -4.45
CA MET A 187 -5.94 -3.92 -5.77
C MET A 187 -4.99 -5.10 -5.82
N HIS A 188 -4.22 -5.34 -4.76
CA HIS A 188 -3.33 -6.50 -4.70
C HIS A 188 -4.12 -7.81 -4.87
N LEU A 189 -5.20 -8.00 -4.10
CA LEU A 189 -5.96 -9.24 -4.14
C LEU A 189 -6.78 -9.40 -5.43
N LEU A 190 -7.33 -8.32 -6.00
CA LEU A 190 -7.99 -8.37 -7.30
C LEU A 190 -7.00 -8.82 -8.39
N THR A 191 -5.79 -8.29 -8.38
CA THR A 191 -4.75 -8.61 -9.37
C THR A 191 -4.21 -10.04 -9.17
N LEU A 192 -3.98 -10.46 -7.93
CA LEU A 192 -3.37 -11.76 -7.60
C LEU A 192 -4.27 -12.97 -7.82
N GLN A 193 -5.52 -12.79 -8.21
CA GLN A 193 -6.34 -13.88 -8.74
C GLN A 193 -5.78 -14.44 -10.06
N TYR A 194 -4.97 -13.67 -10.78
CA TYR A 194 -4.52 -13.95 -12.15
C TYR A 194 -3.02 -14.18 -12.25
N GLY A 195 -2.34 -14.38 -11.12
CA GLY A 195 -0.92 -14.68 -11.09
C GLY A 195 -0.30 -14.43 -9.71
N LYS A 196 0.99 -14.65 -9.62
CA LYS A 196 1.77 -14.48 -8.39
C LYS A 196 2.26 -13.04 -8.26
N VAL A 197 2.84 -12.71 -7.09
CA VAL A 197 3.61 -11.48 -6.90
C VAL A 197 5.07 -11.80 -6.68
N TYR A 198 5.95 -11.03 -7.30
CA TYR A 198 7.40 -11.13 -7.13
C TYR A 198 7.95 -9.98 -6.29
N TYR A 199 8.78 -10.29 -5.31
CA TYR A 199 9.49 -9.32 -4.49
C TYR A 199 10.93 -9.13 -4.97
N MET A 200 11.28 -7.89 -5.33
CA MET A 200 12.62 -7.47 -5.71
C MET A 200 13.36 -6.91 -4.50
N HIS A 201 14.54 -7.45 -4.18
CA HIS A 201 15.35 -6.97 -3.06
C HIS A 201 15.95 -5.56 -3.25
N ARG A 202 15.79 -4.98 -4.44
CA ARG A 202 16.31 -3.66 -4.80
C ARG A 202 15.52 -2.55 -4.13
N VAL A 203 16.21 -1.54 -3.59
CA VAL A 203 15.59 -0.34 -3.03
C VAL A 203 15.46 0.70 -4.14
N MET A 204 14.21 1.04 -4.51
CA MET A 204 13.94 1.97 -5.61
C MET A 204 12.99 3.11 -5.26
N ALA A 205 12.53 3.21 -3.99
CA ALA A 205 11.66 4.29 -3.54
C ALA A 205 11.85 4.62 -2.06
N VAL A 206 11.37 5.80 -1.68
CA VAL A 206 11.18 6.24 -0.29
C VAL A 206 9.69 6.34 -0.02
N TYR A 207 9.25 5.70 1.06
CA TYR A 207 7.93 5.81 1.63
C TYR A 207 7.96 6.76 2.81
N ARG A 208 7.29 7.93 2.71
CA ARG A 208 7.18 8.89 3.80
C ARG A 208 6.14 8.46 4.82
N LYS A 209 6.53 8.51 6.08
CA LYS A 209 5.69 8.27 7.24
C LYS A 209 5.28 9.61 7.83
N LEU A 210 4.16 10.16 7.35
CA LEU A 210 3.63 11.45 7.78
C LEU A 210 2.67 11.28 8.96
N ALA A 211 2.62 12.27 9.86
CA ALA A 211 1.63 12.31 10.94
C ALA A 211 0.18 12.44 10.42
N THR A 212 0.01 12.97 9.21
CA THR A 212 -1.28 13.15 8.55
C THR A 212 -1.72 11.94 7.71
N SER A 213 -0.83 10.97 7.49
CA SER A 213 -1.12 9.79 6.66
C SER A 213 -2.18 8.88 7.32
N ILE A 214 -3.01 8.26 6.49
CA ILE A 214 -4.03 7.28 6.93
C ILE A 214 -3.42 6.16 7.78
N TRP A 215 -2.24 5.67 7.41
CA TRP A 215 -1.58 4.53 8.05
C TRP A 215 -0.65 4.91 9.19
N THR A 216 -0.04 6.08 9.18
CA THR A 216 0.95 6.47 10.19
C THR A 216 0.46 7.53 11.15
N GLY A 217 -0.53 8.36 10.76
CA GLY A 217 -1.10 9.41 11.58
C GLY A 217 -2.24 8.98 12.50
N GLY A 218 -2.88 7.83 12.21
CA GLY A 218 -3.99 7.32 13.01
C GLY A 218 -3.53 6.42 14.16
N ASP A 219 -4.40 6.27 15.16
CA ASP A 219 -4.21 5.29 16.22
C ASP A 219 -4.33 3.83 15.70
N LYS A 220 -3.96 2.88 16.57
CA LYS A 220 -4.02 1.45 16.24
C LYS A 220 -5.46 0.98 15.94
N ALA A 221 -6.44 1.50 16.67
CA ALA A 221 -7.84 1.11 16.52
C ALA A 221 -8.39 1.54 15.15
N ARG A 222 -8.10 2.77 14.71
CA ARG A 222 -8.51 3.27 13.41
C ARG A 222 -7.91 2.42 12.27
N ARG A 223 -6.61 2.08 12.34
CA ARG A 223 -5.97 1.22 11.32
C ARG A 223 -6.57 -0.18 11.28
N ALA A 224 -6.84 -0.76 12.46
CA ALA A 224 -7.48 -2.06 12.58
C ALA A 224 -8.88 -2.06 11.94
N GLU A 225 -9.66 -1.00 12.19
CA GLU A 225 -11.00 -0.83 11.62
C GLU A 225 -10.98 -0.66 10.10
N ILE A 226 -10.07 0.15 9.56
CA ILE A 226 -9.87 0.30 8.11
C ILE A 226 -9.56 -1.06 7.48
N SER A 227 -8.60 -1.78 8.04
CA SER A 227 -8.21 -3.11 7.55
C SER A 227 -9.37 -4.09 7.59
N ARG A 228 -10.16 -4.07 8.66
CA ARG A 228 -11.32 -4.95 8.84
C ARG A 228 -12.39 -4.65 7.80
N LYS A 229 -12.79 -3.39 7.65
CA LYS A 229 -13.82 -2.98 6.68
C LYS A 229 -13.44 -3.33 5.23
N ASN A 230 -12.21 -3.08 4.84
CA ASN A 230 -11.74 -3.44 3.51
C ASN A 230 -11.76 -4.96 3.29
N ARG A 231 -11.36 -5.76 4.31
CA ARG A 231 -11.45 -7.23 4.23
C ARG A 231 -12.88 -7.73 4.21
N ASP A 232 -13.83 -7.07 4.88
CA ASP A 232 -15.25 -7.46 4.84
C ASP A 232 -15.82 -7.34 3.41
N LEU A 233 -15.46 -6.28 2.67
CA LEU A 233 -15.82 -6.15 1.25
C LEU A 233 -15.18 -7.26 0.40
N LEU A 234 -13.91 -7.56 0.64
CA LEU A 234 -13.19 -8.64 -0.05
C LEU A 234 -13.76 -10.02 0.29
N ILE A 235 -14.17 -10.27 1.53
CA ILE A 235 -14.84 -11.51 1.95
C ILE A 235 -16.13 -11.69 1.14
N GLY A 236 -16.94 -10.63 1.00
CA GLY A 236 -18.13 -10.68 0.15
C GLY A 236 -17.81 -10.94 -1.32
N TYR A 237 -16.76 -10.31 -1.84
CA TYR A 237 -16.35 -10.51 -3.23
C TYR A 237 -15.82 -11.92 -3.51
N PHE A 238 -15.07 -12.51 -2.59
CA PHE A 238 -14.44 -13.83 -2.75
C PHE A 238 -15.34 -14.99 -2.32
N ALA A 239 -16.49 -14.74 -1.70
CA ALA A 239 -17.34 -15.80 -1.12
C ALA A 239 -17.60 -16.97 -2.07
N ASP A 240 -18.01 -16.66 -3.31
CA ASP A 240 -18.31 -17.65 -4.34
C ASP A 240 -17.18 -17.85 -5.36
N ARG A 241 -16.16 -16.98 -5.35
CA ARG A 241 -15.05 -16.98 -6.34
C ARG A 241 -13.83 -17.75 -5.86
N ASN A 242 -13.50 -17.60 -4.59
CA ASN A 242 -12.35 -18.26 -3.97
C ASN A 242 -12.58 -18.45 -2.46
N PRO A 243 -13.25 -19.54 -2.05
CA PRO A 243 -13.55 -19.82 -0.65
C PRO A 243 -12.31 -19.91 0.26
N GLU A 244 -11.16 -20.35 -0.27
CA GLU A 244 -9.91 -20.41 0.49
C GLU A 244 -9.42 -19.02 0.87
N VAL A 245 -9.35 -18.09 -0.08
CA VAL A 245 -9.00 -16.68 0.17
C VAL A 245 -9.99 -16.04 1.14
N CYS A 246 -11.28 -16.35 0.99
CA CYS A 246 -12.33 -15.87 1.88
C CYS A 246 -12.08 -16.32 3.33
N ASP A 247 -11.71 -17.59 3.57
CA ASP A 247 -11.40 -18.10 4.91
C ASP A 247 -10.14 -17.46 5.49
N ILE A 248 -9.11 -17.25 4.67
CA ILE A 248 -7.88 -16.55 5.07
C ILE A 248 -8.18 -15.10 5.49
N LEU A 249 -9.03 -14.40 4.75
CA LEU A 249 -9.43 -13.02 5.10
C LEU A 249 -10.24 -12.98 6.41
N ARG A 250 -11.16 -13.95 6.61
CA ARG A 250 -11.86 -14.10 7.90
C ARG A 250 -10.88 -14.36 9.04
N ARG A 251 -9.92 -15.25 8.84
CA ARG A 251 -8.86 -15.51 9.81
C ARG A 251 -8.04 -14.24 10.10
N ALA A 252 -7.68 -13.46 9.08
CA ALA A 252 -6.95 -12.22 9.25
C ALA A 252 -7.75 -11.19 10.07
N ASN A 253 -9.07 -11.09 9.86
CA ASN A 253 -9.95 -10.24 10.65
C ASN A 253 -10.08 -10.74 12.11
N ALA A 254 -10.21 -12.05 12.33
CA ALA A 254 -10.22 -12.63 13.67
C ALA A 254 -8.93 -12.33 14.44
N LEU A 255 -7.77 -12.49 13.81
CA LEU A 255 -6.47 -12.15 14.39
C LEU A 255 -6.32 -10.66 14.69
N ASN A 256 -6.85 -9.80 13.81
CA ASN A 256 -6.89 -8.35 14.03
C ASN A 256 -7.75 -8.01 15.28
N CYS A 257 -8.93 -8.64 15.44
CA CYS A 257 -9.77 -8.46 16.61
C CYS A 257 -9.06 -8.95 17.89
N ILE A 258 -8.33 -10.06 17.85
CA ILE A 258 -7.54 -10.53 19.00
C ILE A 258 -6.46 -9.53 19.39
N ASP A 259 -5.74 -8.96 18.40
CA ASP A 259 -4.71 -7.95 18.65
C ASP A 259 -5.29 -6.67 19.27
N MET A 260 -6.50 -6.28 18.84
CA MET A 260 -7.22 -5.15 19.42
C MET A 260 -7.69 -5.45 20.85
N ALA A 261 -8.24 -6.63 21.10
CA ALA A 261 -8.64 -7.04 22.44
C ALA A 261 -7.46 -6.99 23.42
N ASN A 262 -6.29 -7.51 23.03
CA ASN A 262 -5.09 -7.42 23.85
C ASN A 262 -4.68 -5.97 24.12
N SER A 263 -4.75 -5.10 23.11
CA SER A 263 -4.44 -3.67 23.28
C SER A 263 -5.42 -2.94 24.21
N MET A 264 -6.69 -3.30 24.18
CA MET A 264 -7.70 -2.73 25.09
C MET A 264 -7.48 -3.21 26.52
N ASP A 265 -7.17 -4.49 26.72
CA ASP A 265 -6.83 -5.03 28.05
C ASP A 265 -5.59 -4.35 28.65
N ASP A 266 -4.54 -4.13 27.84
CA ASP A 266 -3.34 -3.42 28.28
C ASP A 266 -3.61 -1.96 28.69
N CYS A 267 -4.72 -1.38 28.19
CA CYS A 267 -5.21 -0.05 28.56
C CYS A 267 -6.27 -0.07 29.69
N GLY A 268 -6.61 -1.25 30.24
CA GLY A 268 -7.67 -1.40 31.26
C GLY A 268 -9.09 -1.27 30.70
N LYS A 269 -9.31 -1.33 29.40
CA LYS A 269 -10.60 -1.19 28.70
C LYS A 269 -11.24 -2.56 28.44
N TYR A 270 -11.61 -3.25 29.49
CA TYR A 270 -12.06 -4.65 29.43
C TYR A 270 -13.38 -4.87 28.68
N GLU A 271 -14.32 -3.93 28.73
CA GLU A 271 -15.57 -4.01 27.96
C GLU A 271 -15.33 -3.93 26.47
N GLU A 272 -14.47 -2.98 26.03
CA GLU A 272 -14.06 -2.85 24.64
C GLU A 272 -13.31 -4.11 24.18
N ALA A 273 -12.44 -4.68 25.01
CA ALA A 273 -11.76 -5.94 24.73
C ALA A 273 -12.75 -7.09 24.53
N GLY A 274 -13.79 -7.18 25.39
CA GLY A 274 -14.87 -8.15 25.27
C GLY A 274 -15.62 -8.04 23.93
N THR A 275 -15.89 -6.81 23.47
CA THR A 275 -16.54 -6.56 22.18
C THR A 275 -15.68 -7.10 21.02
N TYR A 276 -14.38 -6.85 21.01
CA TYR A 276 -13.49 -7.41 19.98
C TYR A 276 -13.45 -8.94 20.03
N LEU A 277 -13.49 -9.57 21.20
CA LEU A 277 -13.52 -11.03 21.33
C LEU A 277 -14.82 -11.64 20.80
N GLN A 278 -15.96 -10.97 20.96
CA GLN A 278 -17.22 -11.41 20.34
C GLN A 278 -17.13 -11.37 18.80
N MET A 279 -16.46 -10.36 18.24
CA MET A 279 -16.24 -10.28 16.79
C MET A 279 -15.37 -11.43 16.26
N VAL A 280 -14.45 -11.99 17.04
CA VAL A 280 -13.66 -13.18 16.66
C VAL A 280 -14.59 -14.33 16.28
N SER A 281 -15.62 -14.60 17.09
CA SER A 281 -16.57 -15.68 16.84
C SER A 281 -17.46 -15.45 15.61
N GLN A 282 -17.63 -14.20 15.17
CA GLN A 282 -18.32 -13.90 13.90
C GLN A 282 -17.48 -14.27 12.68
N TYR A 283 -16.16 -14.05 12.75
CA TYR A 283 -15.25 -14.38 11.64
C TYR A 283 -14.82 -15.83 11.64
N LYS A 284 -14.60 -16.42 12.81
CA LYS A 284 -14.14 -17.81 13.01
C LYS A 284 -14.99 -18.51 14.06
N PRO A 285 -16.23 -18.89 13.73
CA PRO A 285 -17.13 -19.60 14.64
C PRO A 285 -16.63 -21.01 15.00
N ASP A 286 -15.74 -21.57 14.19
CA ASP A 286 -15.08 -22.85 14.40
C ASP A 286 -13.94 -22.80 15.43
N TRP A 287 -13.48 -21.62 15.85
CA TRP A 287 -12.42 -21.50 16.83
C TRP A 287 -12.96 -21.68 18.26
N SER A 288 -12.39 -22.66 18.96
CA SER A 288 -12.69 -22.90 20.37
C SER A 288 -12.14 -21.77 21.27
N PRO A 289 -12.71 -21.58 22.48
CA PRO A 289 -12.14 -20.64 23.47
C PRO A 289 -10.67 -20.90 23.78
N ALA A 290 -10.24 -22.16 23.77
CA ALA A 290 -8.83 -22.54 23.99
C ALA A 290 -7.91 -22.10 22.86
N GLU A 291 -8.37 -22.14 21.61
CA GLU A 291 -7.63 -21.63 20.46
C GLU A 291 -7.53 -20.10 20.49
N ILE A 292 -8.62 -19.41 20.78
CA ILE A 292 -8.63 -17.94 20.93
C ILE A 292 -7.65 -17.53 22.04
N TYR A 293 -7.67 -18.20 23.18
CA TYR A 293 -6.72 -17.97 24.27
C TYR A 293 -5.27 -18.17 23.83
N ARG A 294 -4.99 -19.24 23.08
CA ARG A 294 -3.65 -19.54 22.53
C ARG A 294 -3.17 -18.45 21.60
N TYR A 295 -4.03 -17.96 20.68
CA TYR A 295 -3.69 -16.85 19.79
C TYR A 295 -3.41 -15.57 20.57
N ARG A 296 -4.25 -15.22 21.54
CA ARG A 296 -4.05 -14.06 22.41
C ARG A 296 -2.68 -14.10 23.09
N HIS A 297 -2.38 -15.23 23.74
CA HIS A 297 -1.15 -15.41 24.49
C HIS A 297 0.10 -15.36 23.59
N ASN A 298 0.05 -15.96 22.40
CA ASN A 298 1.17 -15.96 21.46
C ASN A 298 1.41 -14.56 20.90
N MET A 299 0.36 -13.81 20.58
CA MET A 299 0.47 -12.42 20.14
C MET A 299 1.07 -11.53 21.23
N ALA A 300 0.56 -11.61 22.45
CA ALA A 300 1.09 -10.87 23.58
C ALA A 300 2.57 -11.17 23.85
N LYS A 301 3.00 -12.46 23.72
CA LYS A 301 4.41 -12.84 23.79
C LYS A 301 5.26 -12.26 22.68
N SER A 302 4.75 -12.22 21.45
CA SER A 302 5.49 -11.71 20.28
C SER A 302 5.70 -10.20 20.35
N GLN A 303 4.79 -9.49 21.00
CA GLN A 303 4.84 -8.04 21.16
C GLN A 303 5.70 -7.60 22.35
N ARG A 304 5.95 -8.48 23.34
CA ARG A 304 6.85 -8.18 24.46
C ARG A 304 8.28 -7.99 23.90
N PRO A 305 8.92 -6.84 24.15
CA PRO A 305 10.27 -6.60 23.72
C PRO A 305 11.20 -7.60 24.41
N ARG A 306 11.79 -8.52 23.64
CA ARG A 306 12.91 -9.32 24.16
C ARG A 306 14.06 -8.34 24.46
N PRO A 307 14.82 -8.51 25.56
CA PRO A 307 15.95 -7.66 25.91
C PRO A 307 16.91 -7.44 24.72
N MET A 308 17.18 -8.50 23.95
CA MET A 308 18.00 -8.45 22.73
C MET A 308 17.34 -7.70 21.55
N ARG A 309 16.01 -7.67 21.43
CA ARG A 309 15.30 -6.87 20.42
C ARG A 309 15.39 -5.38 20.75
N ARG A 310 15.40 -4.98 22.03
CA ARG A 310 15.62 -3.58 22.43
C ARG A 310 17.02 -3.09 22.04
N LEU A 311 18.05 -3.92 22.23
CA LEU A 311 19.41 -3.58 21.78
C LEU A 311 19.48 -3.47 20.25
N LEU A 312 18.92 -4.43 19.52
CA LEU A 312 18.88 -4.43 18.05
C LEU A 312 18.02 -3.30 17.48
N THR A 313 16.92 -2.91 18.16
CA THR A 313 16.09 -1.77 17.76
C THR A 313 16.83 -0.45 18.01
N ALA A 314 17.54 -0.32 19.13
CA ALA A 314 18.39 0.84 19.42
C ALA A 314 19.58 0.93 18.43
N CYS A 315 20.25 -0.18 18.13
CA CYS A 315 21.29 -0.24 17.12
C CYS A 315 20.75 0.05 15.70
N ARG A 316 19.56 -0.45 15.35
CA ARG A 316 18.91 -0.14 14.07
C ARG A 316 18.51 1.33 13.98
N ALA A 317 17.98 1.93 15.04
CA ALA A 317 17.66 3.36 15.10
C ALA A 317 18.91 4.23 15.01
N PHE A 318 20.04 3.78 15.58
CA PHE A 318 21.33 4.46 15.46
C PHE A 318 21.87 4.36 14.02
N VAL A 319 21.90 3.16 13.44
CA VAL A 319 22.34 2.94 12.05
C VAL A 319 21.42 3.66 11.05
N SER A 320 20.09 3.72 11.30
CA SER A 320 19.14 4.36 10.38
C SER A 320 19.37 5.87 10.23
N LYS A 321 19.93 6.54 11.25
CA LYS A 321 20.29 7.97 11.15
C LYS A 321 21.40 8.23 10.12
N PHE A 322 22.22 7.25 9.82
CA PHE A 322 23.36 7.36 8.90
C PHE A 322 23.08 6.77 7.50
N ILE A 323 21.87 6.21 7.25
CA ILE A 323 21.51 5.79 5.90
C ILE A 323 21.21 7.06 5.09
N PRO A 324 22.02 7.40 4.07
CA PRO A 324 21.72 8.56 3.23
C PRO A 324 20.40 8.31 2.50
N LEU A 325 19.57 9.34 2.37
CA LEU A 325 18.47 9.28 1.40
C LEU A 325 19.11 9.09 0.02
N PRO A 326 18.67 8.10 -0.77
CA PRO A 326 19.11 8.00 -2.14
C PRO A 326 18.76 9.32 -2.83
N ARG A 327 19.77 9.98 -3.40
CA ARG A 327 19.54 11.21 -4.19
C ARG A 327 18.95 10.78 -5.51
N ILE A 328 17.97 11.52 -6.00
CA ILE A 328 17.52 11.43 -7.40
C ILE A 328 18.72 11.89 -8.24
N ARG A 329 19.42 10.96 -8.85
CA ARG A 329 20.49 11.22 -9.78
C ARG A 329 19.92 11.47 -11.16
#